data_b0e0e5ccafd4955262c65f89659bbaed
#
_entry.id   b0e0e5ccafd4955262c65f89659bbaed
#
_cell.length_a   1.000
_cell.length_b   1.000
_cell.length_c   1.000
_cell.angle_alpha   90.00
_cell.angle_beta   90.00
_cell.angle_gamma   90.00
#
_symmetry.space_group_name_H-M   'P 1'
#
loop_
_entity.id
_entity.type
_entity.pdbx_description
1 polymer ?
#
loop_
_entity_poly.entity_id
_entity_poly.type
_entity_poly.pdbx_seq_one_letter_code
_entity_poly.pdbx_strand_id
1 'polypeptide(L)'
;MKEQSALDTALEQLRIAAEKLKLDPGIHEMLKHPKRSLIVSVTIKMDNGKIGTFLGCRVQHNDARGPFKGGIRYHPNVSLDEVTALAMWMTWKCAVVDIPYGGAKGGVCCNPKEMSQGELERLTRRYTSLILDVIGPYRDVPAPDVYTDAQTMAWIMDTYSQFKGYSVPECVTGKPISIGGSEGRAEATSLGVVVCAREAAKVAGLKFKGATVAVQGYGNVGWNAAKIAYDMGCKVVAVSDSVGGIYSPEGLNPYAVYEHKSKTGSVVNYKGCKNITNEELLETKCDILIPAALENQITKANADKIKAKIVAEGANGPTTPEADKMLNEKGIMLVPDILANSGGVTASYYEWVQNLTREHWTVEEVNQKLENKIVKAFNDVYNITKKEESDMRTAALMLGVGRVAEAIKTLGLWP
;
A
#
# COMPACT_ATOMS: atom_id res chain seq x y z
N MET A 1 9.36 12.39 -25.20
CA MET A 1 9.08 13.03 -23.88
C MET A 1 9.83 12.22 -22.84
N LYS A 2 10.52 12.85 -21.88
CA LYS A 2 11.08 12.11 -20.73
C LYS A 2 9.92 11.46 -19.98
N GLU A 3 10.01 10.21 -19.65
CA GLU A 3 9.07 9.53 -18.77
C GLU A 3 9.06 10.29 -17.44
N GLN A 4 7.87 10.65 -16.95
CA GLN A 4 7.70 11.41 -15.71
C GLN A 4 8.16 10.52 -14.54
N SER A 5 9.07 11.00 -13.71
CA SER A 5 9.58 10.23 -12.57
C SER A 5 8.50 10.08 -11.48
N ALA A 6 8.66 9.08 -10.61
CA ALA A 6 7.78 8.92 -9.45
C ALA A 6 7.79 10.17 -8.55
N LEU A 7 8.95 10.82 -8.42
CA LEU A 7 9.07 12.06 -7.64
C LEU A 7 8.33 13.22 -8.29
N ASP A 8 8.44 13.39 -9.62
CA ASP A 8 7.66 14.41 -10.33
C ASP A 8 6.16 14.22 -10.13
N THR A 9 5.70 12.96 -10.18
CA THR A 9 4.30 12.62 -9.93
C THR A 9 3.85 12.98 -8.50
N ALA A 10 4.67 12.64 -7.49
CA ALA A 10 4.35 12.95 -6.10
C ALA A 10 4.33 14.46 -5.83
N LEU A 11 5.25 15.21 -6.42
CA LEU A 11 5.30 16.68 -6.33
C LEU A 11 4.11 17.34 -7.03
N GLU A 12 3.70 16.82 -8.18
CA GLU A 12 2.52 17.34 -8.90
C GLU A 12 1.22 17.08 -8.12
N GLN A 13 1.08 15.88 -7.53
CA GLN A 13 -0.05 15.58 -6.66
C GLN A 13 -0.11 16.49 -5.44
N LEU A 14 1.05 16.78 -4.81
CA LEU A 14 1.14 17.74 -3.71
C LEU A 14 0.75 19.16 -4.18
N ARG A 15 1.22 19.60 -5.36
CA ARG A 15 0.89 20.91 -5.93
C ARG A 15 -0.63 21.08 -6.11
N ILE A 16 -1.28 20.09 -6.72
CA ILE A 16 -2.74 20.08 -6.93
C ILE A 16 -3.48 20.18 -5.59
N ALA A 17 -3.10 19.38 -4.60
CA ALA A 17 -3.72 19.41 -3.28
C ALA A 17 -3.48 20.77 -2.58
N ALA A 18 -2.27 21.32 -2.65
CA ALA A 18 -1.90 22.59 -2.06
C ALA A 18 -2.70 23.76 -2.65
N GLU A 19 -2.89 23.79 -3.97
CA GLU A 19 -3.71 24.80 -4.66
C GLU A 19 -5.18 24.74 -4.22
N LYS A 20 -5.77 23.53 -4.22
CA LYS A 20 -7.14 23.30 -3.78
C LYS A 20 -7.37 23.72 -2.31
N LEU A 21 -6.41 23.42 -1.45
CA LEU A 21 -6.44 23.78 -0.03
C LEU A 21 -6.09 25.24 0.24
N LYS A 22 -5.63 26.00 -0.76
CA LYS A 22 -5.04 27.34 -0.59
C LYS A 22 -3.98 27.30 0.52
N LEU A 23 -3.10 26.31 0.45
CA LEU A 23 -2.10 26.05 1.47
C LEU A 23 -1.11 27.21 1.54
N ASP A 24 -0.64 27.51 2.76
CA ASP A 24 0.45 28.47 2.96
C ASP A 24 1.68 28.10 2.11
N PRO A 25 2.26 29.04 1.34
CA PRO A 25 3.38 28.74 0.44
C PRO A 25 4.62 28.17 1.15
N GLY A 26 4.89 28.59 2.39
CA GLY A 26 6.02 28.07 3.18
C GLY A 26 5.78 26.62 3.60
N ILE A 27 4.55 26.26 4.00
CA ILE A 27 4.19 24.89 4.31
C ILE A 27 4.23 24.03 3.04
N HIS A 28 3.73 24.54 1.91
CA HIS A 28 3.83 23.83 0.63
C HIS A 28 5.29 23.54 0.27
N GLU A 29 6.16 24.54 0.38
CA GLU A 29 7.60 24.34 0.11
C GLU A 29 8.23 23.31 1.05
N MET A 30 7.93 23.38 2.36
CA MET A 30 8.40 22.43 3.34
C MET A 30 7.98 20.99 3.00
N LEU A 31 6.77 20.77 2.51
CA LEU A 31 6.23 19.45 2.18
C LEU A 31 6.78 18.85 0.88
N LYS A 32 7.51 19.61 0.06
CA LYS A 32 8.22 19.10 -1.12
C LYS A 32 9.49 18.33 -0.74
N HIS A 33 10.04 18.59 0.43
CA HIS A 33 11.35 18.09 0.84
C HIS A 33 11.22 17.10 1.99
N PRO A 34 11.95 15.97 1.96
CA PRO A 34 12.03 15.10 3.11
C PRO A 34 12.80 15.81 4.24
N LYS A 35 12.33 15.60 5.49
CA LYS A 35 13.02 16.11 6.68
C LYS A 35 14.43 15.55 6.81
N ARG A 36 14.66 14.30 6.33
CA ARG A 36 15.96 13.63 6.37
C ARG A 36 16.06 12.57 5.29
N SER A 37 17.21 12.46 4.66
CA SER A 37 17.59 11.33 3.82
C SER A 37 18.95 10.80 4.28
N LEU A 38 19.01 9.50 4.60
CA LEU A 38 20.22 8.79 4.98
C LEU A 38 20.60 7.84 3.86
N ILE A 39 21.82 7.96 3.33
CA ILE A 39 22.39 7.08 2.32
C ILE A 39 23.52 6.29 2.97
N VAL A 40 23.56 4.99 2.78
CA VAL A 40 24.51 4.08 3.42
C VAL A 40 25.09 3.09 2.42
N SER A 41 26.36 2.73 2.64
CA SER A 41 27.06 1.66 1.90
C SER A 41 26.94 0.35 2.68
N VAL A 42 26.11 -0.57 2.20
CA VAL A 42 25.84 -1.86 2.85
C VAL A 42 26.84 -2.88 2.32
N THR A 43 27.90 -3.15 3.07
CA THR A 43 28.97 -4.07 2.69
C THR A 43 28.86 -5.36 3.47
N ILE A 44 28.78 -6.50 2.77
CA ILE A 44 28.69 -7.84 3.34
C ILE A 44 29.67 -8.81 2.68
N LYS A 45 29.95 -9.93 3.37
CA LYS A 45 30.65 -11.08 2.77
C LYS A 45 29.60 -11.96 2.06
N MET A 46 29.82 -12.21 0.78
CA MET A 46 29.03 -13.09 -0.05
C MET A 46 29.39 -14.55 0.22
N ASP A 47 28.51 -15.50 -0.14
CA ASP A 47 28.75 -16.94 0.07
C ASP A 47 29.98 -17.45 -0.69
N ASN A 48 30.32 -16.82 -1.82
CA ASN A 48 31.53 -17.12 -2.58
C ASN A 48 32.82 -16.54 -1.98
N GLY A 49 32.74 -15.96 -0.78
CA GLY A 49 33.86 -15.36 -0.04
C GLY A 49 34.25 -13.94 -0.46
N LYS A 50 33.71 -13.41 -1.55
CA LYS A 50 33.94 -12.04 -2.01
C LYS A 50 33.19 -11.00 -1.16
N ILE A 51 33.59 -9.75 -1.26
CA ILE A 51 32.89 -8.63 -0.66
C ILE A 51 31.87 -8.08 -1.67
N GLY A 52 30.61 -8.02 -1.26
CA GLY A 52 29.54 -7.32 -1.98
C GLY A 52 29.23 -5.99 -1.29
N THR A 53 29.05 -4.93 -2.07
CA THR A 53 28.70 -3.59 -1.55
C THR A 53 27.48 -3.08 -2.30
N PHE A 54 26.44 -2.70 -1.54
CA PHE A 54 25.13 -2.28 -2.05
C PHE A 54 24.80 -0.89 -1.52
N LEU A 55 24.18 -0.06 -2.36
CA LEU A 55 23.68 1.23 -1.93
C LEU A 55 22.35 1.05 -1.20
N GLY A 56 22.27 1.54 0.04
CA GLY A 56 21.04 1.58 0.83
C GLY A 56 20.64 3.02 1.14
N CYS A 57 19.34 3.25 1.33
CA CYS A 57 18.85 4.54 1.78
C CYS A 57 17.62 4.41 2.69
N ARG A 58 17.42 5.40 3.58
CA ARG A 58 16.21 5.62 4.36
C ARG A 58 15.82 7.08 4.25
N VAL A 59 14.63 7.35 3.69
CA VAL A 59 14.08 8.69 3.54
C VAL A 59 12.94 8.87 4.55
N GLN A 60 13.02 9.94 5.34
CA GLN A 60 12.04 10.35 6.35
C GLN A 60 11.42 11.66 5.90
N HIS A 61 10.17 11.59 5.39
CA HIS A 61 9.56 12.74 4.75
C HIS A 61 9.00 13.74 5.77
N ASN A 62 8.03 13.35 6.59
CA ASN A 62 7.40 14.24 7.57
C ASN A 62 6.93 13.46 8.80
N ASP A 63 7.12 14.01 10.00
CA ASP A 63 6.77 13.43 11.29
C ASP A 63 5.88 14.33 12.15
N ALA A 64 5.25 15.34 11.57
CA ALA A 64 4.37 16.25 12.32
C ALA A 64 3.19 15.54 13.01
N ARG A 65 2.81 14.36 12.50
CA ARG A 65 1.71 13.54 13.07
C ARG A 65 2.17 12.36 13.90
N GLY A 66 3.46 12.14 14.08
CA GLY A 66 4.02 11.03 14.87
C GLY A 66 5.24 10.39 14.20
N PRO A 67 5.72 9.26 14.73
CA PRO A 67 6.90 8.58 14.20
C PRO A 67 6.79 8.31 12.69
N PHE A 68 7.91 8.36 12.00
CA PHE A 68 7.95 7.98 10.59
C PHE A 68 7.52 6.52 10.39
N LYS A 69 6.85 6.20 9.28
CA LYS A 69 6.39 4.86 8.96
C LYS A 69 6.55 4.56 7.48
N GLY A 70 7.09 3.39 7.14
CA GLY A 70 7.14 2.94 5.75
C GLY A 70 7.99 1.71 5.52
N GLY A 71 7.78 1.06 4.39
CA GLY A 71 8.44 -0.18 4.02
C GLY A 71 9.92 -0.04 3.68
N ILE A 72 10.61 -1.18 3.64
CA ILE A 72 11.97 -1.33 3.12
C ILE A 72 11.89 -2.21 1.87
N ARG A 73 12.40 -1.71 0.74
CA ARG A 73 12.37 -2.40 -0.57
C ARG A 73 13.74 -2.91 -0.94
N TYR A 74 13.82 -4.17 -1.38
CA TYR A 74 15.02 -4.71 -2.01
C TYR A 74 14.76 -4.89 -3.51
N HIS A 75 15.40 -4.09 -4.34
CA HIS A 75 15.22 -4.15 -5.78
C HIS A 75 16.39 -3.49 -6.52
N PRO A 76 16.82 -4.00 -7.71
CA PRO A 76 17.91 -3.41 -8.44
C PRO A 76 17.68 -1.96 -8.91
N ASN A 77 16.42 -1.55 -9.03
CA ASN A 77 16.05 -0.20 -9.48
C ASN A 77 15.80 0.79 -8.32
N VAL A 78 16.08 0.42 -7.08
CA VAL A 78 15.93 1.36 -5.94
C VAL A 78 16.80 2.58 -6.17
N SER A 79 16.15 3.75 -6.21
CA SER A 79 16.78 5.06 -6.32
C SER A 79 16.31 6.00 -5.22
N LEU A 80 17.08 7.05 -4.95
CA LEU A 80 16.70 8.04 -3.94
C LEU A 80 15.41 8.77 -4.30
N ASP A 81 15.22 9.10 -5.58
CA ASP A 81 14.02 9.79 -6.07
C ASP A 81 12.76 8.94 -5.89
N GLU A 82 12.84 7.64 -6.27
CA GLU A 82 11.74 6.70 -6.05
C GLU A 82 11.40 6.56 -4.56
N VAL A 83 12.42 6.39 -3.72
CA VAL A 83 12.22 6.23 -2.26
C VAL A 83 11.68 7.52 -1.63
N THR A 84 12.06 8.70 -2.15
CA THR A 84 11.51 9.99 -1.71
C THR A 84 10.03 10.10 -2.05
N ALA A 85 9.63 9.80 -3.28
CA ALA A 85 8.22 9.78 -3.69
C ALA A 85 7.38 8.84 -2.80
N LEU A 86 7.89 7.64 -2.59
CA LEU A 86 7.22 6.63 -1.75
C LEU A 86 7.10 7.08 -0.28
N ALA A 87 8.08 7.81 0.26
CA ALA A 87 8.02 8.38 1.60
C ALA A 87 6.98 9.50 1.71
N MET A 88 6.84 10.34 0.67
CA MET A 88 5.77 11.35 0.56
C MET A 88 4.39 10.68 0.56
N TRP A 89 4.17 9.69 -0.29
CA TRP A 89 2.91 8.96 -0.34
C TRP A 89 2.58 8.25 0.97
N MET A 90 3.58 7.74 1.69
CA MET A 90 3.36 7.17 3.02
C MET A 90 2.86 8.22 4.02
N THR A 91 3.37 9.46 3.96
CA THR A 91 2.87 10.56 4.80
C THR A 91 1.38 10.81 4.57
N TRP A 92 0.98 10.94 3.30
CA TRP A 92 -0.41 11.16 2.93
C TRP A 92 -1.28 9.96 3.30
N LYS A 93 -0.84 8.75 3.01
CA LYS A 93 -1.58 7.52 3.32
C LYS A 93 -1.87 7.38 4.81
N CYS A 94 -0.88 7.59 5.69
CA CYS A 94 -1.07 7.58 7.14
C CYS A 94 -2.05 8.66 7.62
N ALA A 95 -1.97 9.85 7.02
CA ALA A 95 -2.85 10.95 7.35
C ALA A 95 -4.29 10.74 6.88
N VAL A 96 -4.51 10.14 5.70
CA VAL A 96 -5.85 9.83 5.17
C VAL A 96 -6.63 8.91 6.10
N VAL A 97 -6.00 7.86 6.61
CA VAL A 97 -6.64 6.93 7.56
C VAL A 97 -6.52 7.36 9.01
N ASP A 98 -6.01 8.57 9.24
CA ASP A 98 -5.94 9.18 10.57
C ASP A 98 -5.23 8.31 11.62
N ILE A 99 -4.07 7.78 11.27
CA ILE A 99 -3.17 7.11 12.22
C ILE A 99 -2.03 8.05 12.60
N PRO A 100 -1.50 7.97 13.85
CA PRO A 100 -0.49 8.88 14.36
C PRO A 100 0.91 8.51 13.86
N TYR A 101 1.07 8.54 12.54
CA TYR A 101 2.34 8.30 11.87
C TYR A 101 2.65 9.38 10.84
N GLY A 102 3.92 9.65 10.70
CA GLY A 102 4.48 10.33 9.53
C GLY A 102 4.76 9.34 8.40
N GLY A 103 5.58 9.76 7.43
CA GLY A 103 5.95 8.94 6.28
C GLY A 103 7.44 8.77 6.11
N ALA A 104 7.85 7.55 5.87
CA ALA A 104 9.21 7.18 5.47
C ALA A 104 9.19 6.07 4.41
N LYS A 105 10.33 5.87 3.80
CA LYS A 105 10.61 4.73 2.93
C LYS A 105 12.09 4.40 2.98
N GLY A 106 12.44 3.14 2.81
CA GLY A 106 13.81 2.71 2.67
C GLY A 106 13.98 1.69 1.57
N GLY A 107 15.23 1.41 1.24
CA GLY A 107 15.53 0.34 0.31
C GLY A 107 17.01 0.09 0.18
N VAL A 108 17.35 -1.05 -0.41
CA VAL A 108 18.69 -1.42 -0.82
C VAL A 108 18.67 -1.79 -2.29
N CYS A 109 19.57 -1.18 -3.07
CA CYS A 109 19.77 -1.49 -4.48
C CYS A 109 20.50 -2.83 -4.61
N CYS A 110 19.75 -3.93 -4.72
CA CYS A 110 20.26 -5.30 -4.86
C CYS A 110 19.30 -6.15 -5.68
N ASN A 111 19.71 -7.31 -6.14
CA ASN A 111 18.83 -8.30 -6.78
C ASN A 111 18.60 -9.49 -5.85
N PRO A 112 17.51 -9.51 -5.06
CA PRO A 112 17.26 -10.59 -4.12
C PRO A 112 17.11 -11.97 -4.75
N LYS A 113 16.74 -12.04 -6.04
CA LYS A 113 16.61 -13.31 -6.77
C LYS A 113 17.93 -14.01 -7.03
N GLU A 114 19.03 -13.27 -6.96
CA GLU A 114 20.42 -13.76 -7.15
C GLU A 114 21.17 -13.94 -5.84
N MET A 115 20.50 -13.70 -4.70
CA MET A 115 21.08 -13.79 -3.38
C MET A 115 20.53 -14.99 -2.60
N SER A 116 21.41 -15.63 -1.85
CA SER A 116 21.00 -16.68 -0.91
C SER A 116 20.27 -16.08 0.29
N GLN A 117 19.52 -16.91 1.02
CA GLN A 117 18.87 -16.49 2.26
C GLN A 117 19.87 -15.98 3.30
N GLY A 118 21.06 -16.61 3.39
CA GLY A 118 22.16 -16.17 4.27
C GLY A 118 22.74 -14.82 3.85
N GLU A 119 22.83 -14.55 2.56
CA GLU A 119 23.26 -13.23 2.03
C GLU A 119 22.24 -12.15 2.33
N LEU A 120 20.94 -12.45 2.14
CA LEU A 120 19.84 -11.54 2.49
C LEU A 120 19.79 -11.24 4.00
N GLU A 121 20.05 -12.22 4.85
CA GLU A 121 20.15 -12.02 6.29
C GLU A 121 21.31 -11.05 6.63
N ARG A 122 22.50 -11.32 6.12
CA ARG A 122 23.68 -10.47 6.34
C ARG A 122 23.44 -9.04 5.83
N LEU A 123 22.84 -8.91 4.63
CA LEU A 123 22.48 -7.62 4.05
C LEU A 123 21.53 -6.84 4.97
N THR A 124 20.46 -7.51 5.41
CA THR A 124 19.42 -6.91 6.28
C THR A 124 20.00 -6.47 7.62
N ARG A 125 20.77 -7.34 8.28
CA ARG A 125 21.39 -7.02 9.56
C ARG A 125 22.40 -5.88 9.42
N ARG A 126 23.19 -5.87 8.35
CA ARG A 126 24.14 -4.78 8.08
C ARG A 126 23.43 -3.47 7.77
N TYR A 127 22.41 -3.50 6.91
CA TYR A 127 21.60 -2.31 6.63
C TYR A 127 20.95 -1.77 7.91
N THR A 128 20.36 -2.63 8.74
CA THR A 128 19.75 -2.24 10.02
C THR A 128 20.74 -1.55 10.94
N SER A 129 21.96 -2.08 11.06
CA SER A 129 23.01 -1.48 11.89
C SER A 129 23.42 -0.10 11.43
N LEU A 130 23.39 0.16 10.11
CA LEU A 130 23.77 1.44 9.51
C LEU A 130 22.70 2.52 9.63
N ILE A 131 21.42 2.12 9.75
CA ILE A 131 20.31 3.06 9.93
C ILE A 131 19.79 3.11 11.37
N LEU A 132 20.47 2.45 12.31
CA LEU A 132 20.05 2.24 13.69
C LEU A 132 19.66 3.55 14.41
N ASP A 133 20.42 4.61 14.19
CA ASP A 133 20.24 5.90 14.86
C ASP A 133 18.97 6.65 14.40
N VAL A 134 18.42 6.27 13.27
CA VAL A 134 17.25 6.96 12.70
C VAL A 134 15.97 6.13 12.79
N ILE A 135 16.03 4.81 13.08
CA ILE A 135 14.86 3.96 13.27
C ILE A 135 14.56 3.71 14.75
N GLY A 136 13.38 3.19 15.04
CA GLY A 136 12.95 2.78 16.37
C GLY A 136 11.48 3.10 16.66
N PRO A 137 10.94 2.58 17.78
CA PRO A 137 9.49 2.62 18.07
C PRO A 137 8.89 4.04 18.06
N TYR A 138 9.65 5.03 18.51
CA TYR A 138 9.20 6.42 18.65
C TYR A 138 9.83 7.36 17.60
N ARG A 139 10.59 6.83 16.65
CA ARG A 139 11.29 7.62 15.62
C ARG A 139 10.81 7.26 14.23
N ASP A 140 11.05 6.01 13.83
CA ASP A 140 10.75 5.51 12.49
C ASP A 140 10.56 3.99 12.55
N VAL A 141 9.39 3.52 12.18
CA VAL A 141 8.98 2.13 12.29
C VAL A 141 8.92 1.50 10.89
N PRO A 142 9.94 0.72 10.48
CA PRO A 142 9.95 0.02 9.21
C PRO A 142 8.84 -1.03 9.07
N ALA A 143 8.62 -1.49 7.84
CA ALA A 143 7.67 -2.54 7.49
C ALA A 143 8.15 -3.29 6.23
N PRO A 144 7.54 -4.43 5.85
CA PRO A 144 7.82 -5.09 4.58
C PRO A 144 7.39 -4.26 3.37
N ASP A 145 8.07 -4.47 2.26
CA ASP A 145 7.75 -3.94 0.94
C ASP A 145 8.21 -4.95 -0.14
N VAL A 146 8.46 -4.51 -1.37
CA VAL A 146 8.89 -5.40 -2.46
C VAL A 146 10.16 -6.17 -2.09
N TYR A 147 10.11 -7.48 -2.23
CA TYR A 147 11.17 -8.45 -1.90
C TYR A 147 11.69 -8.40 -0.47
N THR A 148 10.89 -7.91 0.47
CA THR A 148 11.09 -8.12 1.90
C THR A 148 9.82 -8.69 2.52
N ASP A 149 9.96 -9.45 3.59
CA ASP A 149 8.91 -10.24 4.19
C ASP A 149 8.97 -10.26 5.73
N ALA A 150 8.18 -11.10 6.34
CA ALA A 150 8.15 -11.25 7.79
C ALA A 150 9.51 -11.73 8.36
N GLN A 151 10.25 -12.57 7.63
CA GLN A 151 11.57 -13.02 8.03
C GLN A 151 12.59 -11.87 8.01
N THR A 152 12.53 -11.01 6.99
CA THR A 152 13.34 -9.79 6.91
C THR A 152 13.07 -8.87 8.11
N MET A 153 11.80 -8.72 8.49
CA MET A 153 11.41 -7.93 9.67
C MET A 153 11.89 -8.54 10.98
N ALA A 154 11.91 -9.88 11.07
CA ALA A 154 12.49 -10.59 12.21
C ALA A 154 13.98 -10.27 12.38
N TRP A 155 14.77 -10.27 11.30
CA TRP A 155 16.18 -9.91 11.34
C TRP A 155 16.41 -8.43 11.73
N ILE A 156 15.53 -7.52 11.27
CA ILE A 156 15.59 -6.11 11.69
C ILE A 156 15.32 -5.98 13.19
N MET A 157 14.24 -6.61 13.68
CA MET A 157 13.89 -6.59 15.10
C MET A 157 15.00 -7.16 15.98
N ASP A 158 15.53 -8.32 15.62
CA ASP A 158 16.61 -8.97 16.36
C ASP A 158 17.86 -8.09 16.39
N THR A 159 18.31 -7.60 15.23
CA THR A 159 19.47 -6.72 15.14
C THR A 159 19.29 -5.45 15.98
N TYR A 160 18.14 -4.78 15.88
CA TYR A 160 17.82 -3.60 16.68
C TYR A 160 17.86 -3.92 18.18
N SER A 161 17.25 -5.03 18.59
CA SER A 161 17.19 -5.46 19.98
C SER A 161 18.58 -5.79 20.56
N GLN A 162 19.46 -6.42 19.77
CA GLN A 162 20.84 -6.69 20.20
C GLN A 162 21.60 -5.39 20.55
N PHE A 163 21.47 -4.35 19.71
CA PHE A 163 22.07 -3.05 20.00
C PHE A 163 21.45 -2.34 21.22
N LYS A 164 20.19 -2.62 21.53
CA LYS A 164 19.52 -2.04 22.72
C LYS A 164 19.78 -2.85 23.99
N GLY A 165 20.19 -4.11 23.89
CA GLY A 165 20.39 -5.01 25.01
C GLY A 165 19.12 -5.61 25.60
N TYR A 166 17.96 -5.40 24.94
CA TYR A 166 16.66 -5.96 25.32
C TYR A 166 15.74 -6.07 24.09
N SER A 167 14.69 -6.92 24.17
CA SER A 167 13.74 -7.11 23.08
C SER A 167 12.86 -5.89 22.85
N VAL A 168 12.83 -5.39 21.60
CA VAL A 168 12.06 -4.21 21.17
C VAL A 168 11.18 -4.59 19.96
N PRO A 169 10.12 -5.38 20.15
CA PRO A 169 9.28 -5.83 19.05
C PRO A 169 8.55 -4.68 18.33
N GLU A 170 8.30 -3.58 19.00
CA GLU A 170 7.64 -2.39 18.46
C GLU A 170 8.52 -1.56 17.49
N CYS A 171 9.80 -1.91 17.33
CA CYS A 171 10.70 -1.17 16.41
C CYS A 171 10.40 -1.39 14.94
N VAL A 172 9.63 -2.41 14.57
CA VAL A 172 9.28 -2.79 13.19
C VAL A 172 7.94 -3.49 13.17
N THR A 173 7.21 -3.44 12.05
CA THR A 173 5.94 -4.15 11.89
C THR A 173 5.95 -5.11 10.70
N GLY A 174 5.00 -6.04 10.67
CA GLY A 174 4.95 -7.11 9.68
C GLY A 174 5.82 -8.31 10.03
N LYS A 175 6.10 -8.47 11.33
CA LYS A 175 6.85 -9.60 11.89
C LYS A 175 6.03 -10.90 11.87
N PRO A 176 6.69 -12.07 12.01
CA PRO A 176 6.01 -13.31 12.38
C PRO A 176 5.23 -13.14 13.69
N ILE A 177 4.08 -13.82 13.80
CA ILE A 177 3.21 -13.77 14.98
C ILE A 177 3.98 -14.21 16.23
N SER A 178 4.83 -15.23 16.12
CA SER A 178 5.64 -15.80 17.21
C SER A 178 6.58 -14.79 17.91
N ILE A 179 6.84 -13.63 17.29
CA ILE A 179 7.71 -12.58 17.85
C ILE A 179 7.01 -11.21 17.91
N GLY A 180 5.70 -11.21 18.05
CA GLY A 180 4.90 -9.98 18.22
C GLY A 180 4.28 -9.43 16.94
N GLY A 181 4.17 -10.23 15.87
CA GLY A 181 3.33 -9.90 14.72
C GLY A 181 1.84 -9.88 15.08
N SER A 182 1.03 -9.16 14.31
CA SER A 182 -0.41 -9.05 14.54
C SER A 182 -1.19 -10.04 13.70
N GLU A 183 -2.21 -10.66 14.28
CA GLU A 183 -3.25 -11.40 13.57
C GLU A 183 -3.93 -10.50 12.51
N GLY A 184 -4.46 -11.11 11.44
CA GLY A 184 -5.17 -10.38 10.37
C GLY A 184 -4.30 -9.51 9.45
N ARG A 185 -3.00 -9.34 9.75
CA ARG A 185 -2.11 -8.45 8.98
C ARG A 185 -1.99 -8.85 7.50
N ALA A 186 -1.99 -10.15 7.20
CA ALA A 186 -1.83 -10.68 5.84
C ALA A 186 -2.98 -10.27 4.91
N GLU A 187 -4.20 -10.20 5.43
CA GLU A 187 -5.43 -9.89 4.69
C GLU A 187 -5.82 -8.40 4.79
N ALA A 188 -5.19 -7.64 5.67
CA ALA A 188 -5.59 -6.29 6.04
C ALA A 188 -5.68 -5.31 4.85
N THR A 189 -4.76 -5.40 3.89
CA THR A 189 -4.79 -4.57 2.67
C THR A 189 -6.07 -4.85 1.88
N SER A 190 -6.35 -6.12 1.65
CA SER A 190 -7.52 -6.58 0.89
C SER A 190 -8.83 -6.26 1.59
N LEU A 191 -8.86 -6.40 2.92
CA LEU A 191 -10.03 -6.00 3.73
C LEU A 191 -10.31 -4.50 3.55
N GLY A 192 -9.28 -3.65 3.59
CA GLY A 192 -9.42 -2.22 3.33
C GLY A 192 -10.02 -1.93 1.95
N VAL A 193 -9.53 -2.60 0.90
CA VAL A 193 -10.04 -2.46 -0.48
C VAL A 193 -11.52 -2.86 -0.56
N VAL A 194 -11.89 -4.01 -0.01
CA VAL A 194 -13.27 -4.51 -0.08
C VAL A 194 -14.22 -3.66 0.76
N VAL A 195 -13.79 -3.19 1.93
CA VAL A 195 -14.57 -2.24 2.75
C VAL A 195 -14.79 -0.93 1.99
N CYS A 196 -13.76 -0.37 1.37
CA CYS A 196 -13.90 0.81 0.52
C CYS A 196 -14.85 0.57 -0.66
N ALA A 197 -14.74 -0.57 -1.34
CA ALA A 197 -15.66 -0.95 -2.44
C ALA A 197 -17.11 -1.07 -1.95
N ARG A 198 -17.32 -1.59 -0.74
CA ARG A 198 -18.65 -1.66 -0.11
C ARG A 198 -19.22 -0.28 0.18
N GLU A 199 -18.45 0.61 0.78
CA GLU A 199 -18.91 1.97 1.05
C GLU A 199 -19.13 2.76 -0.25
N ALA A 200 -18.29 2.56 -1.28
CA ALA A 200 -18.50 3.12 -2.61
C ALA A 200 -19.81 2.61 -3.25
N ALA A 201 -20.09 1.31 -3.15
CA ALA A 201 -21.35 0.75 -3.62
C ALA A 201 -22.56 1.38 -2.90
N LYS A 202 -22.48 1.56 -1.58
CA LYS A 202 -23.53 2.19 -0.78
C LYS A 202 -23.82 3.63 -1.24
N VAL A 203 -22.79 4.46 -1.44
CA VAL A 203 -22.99 5.85 -1.86
C VAL A 203 -23.40 5.97 -3.34
N ALA A 204 -23.05 4.99 -4.17
CA ALA A 204 -23.50 4.86 -5.56
C ALA A 204 -24.93 4.25 -5.69
N GLY A 205 -25.60 3.93 -4.59
CA GLY A 205 -26.92 3.30 -4.60
C GLY A 205 -26.92 1.85 -5.11
N LEU A 206 -25.77 1.17 -5.07
CA LEU A 206 -25.63 -0.23 -5.48
C LEU A 206 -25.76 -1.16 -4.26
N LYS A 207 -26.47 -2.26 -4.44
CA LYS A 207 -26.53 -3.32 -3.44
C LYS A 207 -25.23 -4.12 -3.49
N PHE A 208 -24.39 -4.03 -2.45
CA PHE A 208 -23.09 -4.70 -2.41
C PHE A 208 -23.23 -6.23 -2.45
N LYS A 209 -24.14 -6.79 -1.62
CA LYS A 209 -24.46 -8.23 -1.67
C LYS A 209 -25.10 -8.58 -3.02
N GLY A 210 -24.47 -9.47 -3.77
CA GLY A 210 -24.86 -9.85 -5.13
C GLY A 210 -24.20 -9.01 -6.22
N ALA A 211 -23.46 -7.95 -5.88
CA ALA A 211 -22.69 -7.18 -6.87
C ALA A 211 -21.64 -8.05 -7.54
N THR A 212 -21.44 -7.83 -8.84
CA THR A 212 -20.42 -8.53 -9.63
C THR A 212 -19.06 -7.89 -9.46
N VAL A 213 -18.03 -8.71 -9.17
CA VAL A 213 -16.67 -8.26 -8.89
C VAL A 213 -15.69 -8.90 -9.87
N ALA A 214 -14.82 -8.10 -10.49
CA ALA A 214 -13.66 -8.56 -11.25
C ALA A 214 -12.38 -8.13 -10.51
N VAL A 215 -11.39 -9.04 -10.40
CA VAL A 215 -10.14 -8.78 -9.66
C VAL A 215 -8.94 -9.07 -10.58
N GLN A 216 -8.17 -8.04 -10.91
CA GLN A 216 -6.92 -8.20 -11.64
C GLN A 216 -5.78 -8.48 -10.66
N GLY A 217 -5.04 -9.55 -10.92
CA GLY A 217 -4.01 -10.04 -10.03
C GLY A 217 -4.57 -11.03 -9.00
N TYR A 218 -3.92 -12.20 -8.86
CA TYR A 218 -4.30 -13.24 -7.90
C TYR A 218 -3.12 -13.60 -6.99
N GLY A 219 -2.36 -12.56 -6.64
CA GLY A 219 -1.35 -12.55 -5.58
C GLY A 219 -2.00 -12.32 -4.21
N ASN A 220 -1.20 -11.93 -3.20
CA ASN A 220 -1.69 -11.77 -1.83
C ASN A 220 -2.90 -10.81 -1.75
N VAL A 221 -2.81 -9.63 -2.37
CA VAL A 221 -3.89 -8.64 -2.30
C VAL A 221 -5.13 -9.09 -3.08
N GLY A 222 -4.97 -9.52 -4.34
CA GLY A 222 -6.10 -9.87 -5.18
C GLY A 222 -6.82 -11.14 -4.75
N TRP A 223 -6.08 -12.19 -4.36
CA TRP A 223 -6.68 -13.40 -3.80
C TRP A 223 -7.54 -13.10 -2.58
N ASN A 224 -6.98 -12.40 -1.59
CA ASN A 224 -7.73 -12.08 -0.38
C ASN A 224 -8.89 -11.11 -0.64
N ALA A 225 -8.76 -10.18 -1.61
CA ALA A 225 -9.86 -9.30 -1.98
C ALA A 225 -11.02 -10.10 -2.63
N ALA A 226 -10.72 -11.04 -3.53
CA ALA A 226 -11.73 -11.92 -4.12
C ALA A 226 -12.43 -12.77 -3.06
N LYS A 227 -11.66 -13.38 -2.13
CA LYS A 227 -12.16 -14.17 -1.00
C LYS A 227 -13.09 -13.34 -0.11
N ILE A 228 -12.63 -12.18 0.38
CA ILE A 228 -13.40 -11.34 1.29
C ILE A 228 -14.68 -10.82 0.61
N ALA A 229 -14.60 -10.38 -0.65
CA ALA A 229 -15.80 -9.95 -1.40
C ALA A 229 -16.81 -11.09 -1.56
N TYR A 230 -16.35 -12.30 -1.86
CA TYR A 230 -17.21 -13.50 -1.94
C TYR A 230 -17.85 -13.83 -0.60
N ASP A 231 -17.10 -13.83 0.49
CA ASP A 231 -17.59 -14.11 1.85
C ASP A 231 -18.62 -13.06 2.31
N MET A 232 -18.48 -11.81 1.85
CA MET A 232 -19.45 -10.73 2.06
C MET A 232 -20.65 -10.79 1.10
N GLY A 233 -20.72 -11.83 0.25
CA GLY A 233 -21.85 -12.15 -0.61
C GLY A 233 -21.82 -11.50 -1.99
N CYS A 234 -20.70 -10.98 -2.46
CA CYS A 234 -20.53 -10.58 -3.84
C CYS A 234 -20.38 -11.78 -4.78
N LYS A 235 -20.64 -11.56 -6.06
CA LYS A 235 -20.42 -12.53 -7.13
C LYS A 235 -19.09 -12.23 -7.84
N VAL A 236 -18.03 -12.97 -7.52
CA VAL A 236 -16.75 -12.83 -8.23
C VAL A 236 -16.87 -13.44 -9.61
N VAL A 237 -16.81 -12.65 -10.66
CA VAL A 237 -17.04 -13.11 -12.06
C VAL A 237 -15.79 -13.27 -12.89
N ALA A 238 -14.70 -12.59 -12.50
CA ALA A 238 -13.41 -12.70 -13.19
C ALA A 238 -12.24 -12.51 -12.23
N VAL A 239 -11.17 -13.27 -12.47
CA VAL A 239 -9.87 -13.09 -11.80
C VAL A 239 -8.74 -13.34 -12.80
N SER A 240 -7.57 -12.71 -12.59
CA SER A 240 -6.39 -12.96 -13.42
C SER A 240 -5.10 -13.01 -12.63
N ASP A 241 -4.07 -13.61 -13.21
CA ASP A 241 -2.69 -13.53 -12.73
C ASP A 241 -1.74 -13.13 -13.87
N SER A 242 -0.43 -13.32 -13.69
CA SER A 242 0.57 -12.95 -14.68
C SER A 242 0.53 -13.75 -15.99
N VAL A 243 -0.17 -14.88 -16.02
CA VAL A 243 -0.32 -15.75 -17.19
C VAL A 243 -1.56 -15.37 -18.00
N GLY A 244 -2.65 -14.97 -17.32
CA GLY A 244 -3.92 -14.64 -17.94
C GLY A 244 -5.05 -14.61 -16.93
N GLY A 245 -6.28 -14.63 -17.38
CA GLY A 245 -7.47 -14.59 -16.54
C GLY A 245 -8.49 -15.65 -16.88
N ILE A 246 -9.50 -15.75 -16.02
CA ILE A 246 -10.70 -16.57 -16.20
C ILE A 246 -11.95 -15.75 -15.93
N TYR A 247 -13.01 -16.09 -16.66
CA TYR A 247 -14.32 -15.47 -16.55
C TYR A 247 -15.43 -16.51 -16.45
N SER A 248 -16.38 -16.29 -15.55
CA SER A 248 -17.62 -17.04 -15.44
C SER A 248 -18.79 -16.11 -15.09
N PRO A 249 -19.82 -15.99 -15.92
CA PRO A 249 -20.99 -15.18 -15.61
C PRO A 249 -21.80 -15.74 -14.43
N GLU A 250 -21.67 -17.05 -14.15
CA GLU A 250 -22.31 -17.71 -13.01
C GLU A 250 -21.59 -17.42 -11.68
N GLY A 251 -20.39 -16.87 -11.73
CA GLY A 251 -19.53 -16.61 -10.60
C GLY A 251 -18.48 -17.68 -10.38
N LEU A 252 -17.44 -17.29 -9.67
CA LEU A 252 -16.29 -18.12 -9.30
C LEU A 252 -16.32 -18.36 -7.78
N ASN A 253 -15.90 -19.54 -7.36
CA ASN A 253 -15.53 -19.78 -5.96
C ASN A 253 -14.03 -19.46 -5.80
N PRO A 254 -13.67 -18.36 -5.12
CA PRO A 254 -12.26 -17.96 -4.98
C PRO A 254 -11.39 -19.04 -4.33
N TYR A 255 -11.90 -19.77 -3.36
CA TYR A 255 -11.16 -20.83 -2.66
C TYR A 255 -10.76 -21.95 -3.63
N ALA A 256 -11.70 -22.41 -4.46
CA ALA A 256 -11.42 -23.46 -5.45
C ALA A 256 -10.47 -22.97 -6.55
N VAL A 257 -10.57 -21.70 -6.97
CA VAL A 257 -9.63 -21.08 -7.92
C VAL A 257 -8.23 -20.98 -7.30
N TYR A 258 -8.11 -20.63 -6.02
CA TYR A 258 -6.82 -20.58 -5.33
C TYR A 258 -6.18 -21.97 -5.19
N GLU A 259 -6.97 -22.99 -4.88
CA GLU A 259 -6.50 -24.39 -4.85
C GLU A 259 -6.00 -24.83 -6.23
N HIS A 260 -6.75 -24.50 -7.30
CA HIS A 260 -6.31 -24.77 -8.67
C HIS A 260 -4.98 -24.08 -8.98
N LYS A 261 -4.87 -22.78 -8.68
CA LYS A 261 -3.64 -22.02 -8.89
C LYS A 261 -2.46 -22.60 -8.10
N SER A 262 -2.68 -23.02 -6.86
CA SER A 262 -1.64 -23.63 -6.02
C SER A 262 -1.09 -24.93 -6.61
N LYS A 263 -1.93 -25.68 -7.36
CA LYS A 263 -1.54 -26.94 -8.02
C LYS A 263 -0.92 -26.73 -9.39
N THR A 264 -1.36 -25.71 -10.13
CA THR A 264 -1.00 -25.53 -11.57
C THR A 264 -0.07 -24.32 -11.82
N GLY A 265 0.09 -23.44 -10.83
CA GLY A 265 0.88 -22.21 -10.94
C GLY A 265 0.09 -21.01 -11.48
N SER A 266 -1.14 -21.20 -12.00
CA SER A 266 -1.94 -20.13 -12.61
C SER A 266 -3.44 -20.34 -12.41
N VAL A 267 -4.24 -19.28 -12.54
CA VAL A 267 -5.71 -19.34 -12.56
C VAL A 267 -6.26 -19.85 -13.89
N VAL A 268 -5.47 -19.78 -14.96
CA VAL A 268 -5.86 -20.16 -16.33
C VAL A 268 -6.23 -21.65 -16.40
N ASN A 269 -7.16 -21.99 -17.30
CA ASN A 269 -7.68 -23.35 -17.48
C ASN A 269 -8.45 -23.92 -16.26
N TYR A 270 -8.96 -23.06 -15.38
CA TYR A 270 -9.88 -23.51 -14.34
C TYR A 270 -11.16 -24.06 -14.98
N LYS A 271 -11.57 -25.25 -14.57
CA LYS A 271 -12.67 -26.02 -15.18
C LYS A 271 -13.99 -25.24 -15.15
N GLY A 272 -14.68 -25.18 -16.30
CA GLY A 272 -16.00 -24.55 -16.44
C GLY A 272 -15.95 -23.03 -16.64
N CYS A 273 -14.74 -22.45 -16.84
CA CYS A 273 -14.57 -21.02 -17.08
C CYS A 273 -14.00 -20.75 -18.46
N LYS A 274 -14.27 -19.56 -19.00
CA LYS A 274 -13.62 -19.05 -20.19
C LYS A 274 -12.28 -18.43 -19.82
N ASN A 275 -11.20 -18.81 -20.51
CA ASN A 275 -9.94 -18.09 -20.40
C ASN A 275 -10.08 -16.72 -21.08
N ILE A 276 -9.52 -15.70 -20.46
CA ILE A 276 -9.47 -14.31 -20.95
C ILE A 276 -8.07 -13.72 -20.75
N THR A 277 -7.75 -12.65 -21.45
CA THR A 277 -6.51 -11.89 -21.20
C THR A 277 -6.65 -10.94 -20.00
N ASN A 278 -5.55 -10.33 -19.56
CA ASN A 278 -5.60 -9.29 -18.53
C ASN A 278 -6.35 -8.04 -19.01
N GLU A 279 -6.22 -7.69 -20.29
CA GLU A 279 -6.93 -6.58 -20.92
C GLU A 279 -8.43 -6.86 -20.96
N GLU A 280 -8.83 -8.06 -21.40
CA GLU A 280 -10.24 -8.48 -21.39
C GLU A 280 -10.83 -8.50 -19.97
N LEU A 281 -10.03 -8.82 -18.94
CA LEU A 281 -10.48 -8.75 -17.54
C LEU A 281 -10.81 -7.32 -17.15
N LEU A 282 -9.93 -6.37 -17.41
CA LEU A 282 -10.15 -4.95 -17.09
C LEU A 282 -11.40 -4.40 -17.80
N GLU A 283 -11.68 -4.87 -19.03
CA GLU A 283 -12.83 -4.49 -19.85
C GLU A 283 -14.11 -5.30 -19.54
N THR A 284 -14.03 -6.24 -18.59
CA THR A 284 -15.18 -7.09 -18.22
C THR A 284 -16.31 -6.24 -17.61
N LYS A 285 -17.55 -6.49 -18.06
CA LYS A 285 -18.71 -5.86 -17.45
C LYS A 285 -18.93 -6.40 -16.05
N CYS A 286 -18.75 -5.53 -15.06
CA CYS A 286 -18.97 -5.82 -13.65
C CYS A 286 -19.44 -4.56 -12.90
N ASP A 287 -19.88 -4.71 -11.65
CA ASP A 287 -20.21 -3.57 -10.80
C ASP A 287 -18.94 -2.97 -10.18
N ILE A 288 -17.99 -3.83 -9.77
CA ILE A 288 -16.77 -3.45 -9.06
C ILE A 288 -15.56 -4.09 -9.75
N LEU A 289 -14.59 -3.29 -10.11
CA LEU A 289 -13.27 -3.72 -10.60
C LEU A 289 -12.21 -3.43 -9.53
N ILE A 290 -11.40 -4.44 -9.21
CA ILE A 290 -10.29 -4.32 -8.25
C ILE A 290 -8.97 -4.59 -8.97
N PRO A 291 -8.25 -3.56 -9.44
CA PRO A 291 -6.90 -3.70 -9.97
C PRO A 291 -5.92 -3.91 -8.80
N ALA A 292 -5.41 -5.14 -8.65
CA ALA A 292 -4.54 -5.57 -7.54
C ALA A 292 -3.26 -6.27 -8.03
N ALA A 293 -2.79 -5.92 -9.24
CA ALA A 293 -1.57 -6.49 -9.84
C ALA A 293 -0.39 -5.50 -9.74
N LEU A 294 -0.23 -4.65 -10.74
CA LEU A 294 0.90 -3.74 -10.92
C LEU A 294 0.41 -2.29 -11.09
N GLU A 295 1.36 -1.35 -11.12
CA GLU A 295 1.12 0.03 -11.54
C GLU A 295 0.77 0.13 -13.02
N ASN A 296 0.13 1.24 -13.41
CA ASN A 296 -0.17 1.61 -14.80
C ASN A 296 -0.95 0.56 -15.60
N GLN A 297 -1.90 -0.13 -14.97
CA GLN A 297 -2.75 -1.12 -15.63
C GLN A 297 -3.93 -0.48 -16.35
N ILE A 298 -4.52 0.56 -15.78
CA ILE A 298 -5.57 1.36 -16.39
C ILE A 298 -4.91 2.65 -16.91
N THR A 299 -4.87 2.79 -18.21
CA THR A 299 -4.18 3.87 -18.93
C THR A 299 -5.14 4.54 -19.91
N LYS A 300 -4.71 5.64 -20.52
CA LYS A 300 -5.47 6.29 -21.60
C LYS A 300 -5.89 5.33 -22.72
N ALA A 301 -5.14 4.24 -22.95
CA ALA A 301 -5.40 3.29 -24.04
C ALA A 301 -6.60 2.36 -23.77
N ASN A 302 -6.99 2.17 -22.51
CA ASN A 302 -8.08 1.24 -22.12
C ASN A 302 -9.14 1.86 -21.21
N ALA A 303 -8.95 3.06 -20.68
CA ALA A 303 -9.88 3.71 -19.74
C ALA A 303 -11.29 3.89 -20.34
N ASP A 304 -11.40 4.16 -21.64
CA ASP A 304 -12.67 4.29 -22.34
C ASP A 304 -13.44 2.95 -22.45
N LYS A 305 -12.75 1.82 -22.33
CA LYS A 305 -13.34 0.48 -22.42
C LYS A 305 -13.73 -0.09 -21.04
N ILE A 306 -13.35 0.55 -19.94
CA ILE A 306 -13.75 0.13 -18.60
C ILE A 306 -15.28 0.25 -18.45
N LYS A 307 -15.91 -0.86 -18.03
CA LYS A 307 -17.37 -1.00 -17.89
C LYS A 307 -17.82 -1.11 -16.45
N ALA A 308 -16.89 -1.14 -15.51
CA ALA A 308 -17.19 -1.17 -14.09
C ALA A 308 -17.85 0.15 -13.65
N LYS A 309 -18.69 0.12 -12.64
CA LYS A 309 -19.27 1.31 -12.01
C LYS A 309 -18.35 1.89 -10.94
N ILE A 310 -17.59 1.00 -10.31
CA ILE A 310 -16.64 1.32 -9.23
C ILE A 310 -15.31 0.67 -9.56
N VAL A 311 -14.24 1.43 -9.41
CA VAL A 311 -12.85 0.93 -9.41
C VAL A 311 -12.27 1.13 -8.02
N ALA A 312 -11.86 0.07 -7.32
CA ALA A 312 -11.23 0.13 -6.01
C ALA A 312 -9.77 -0.34 -6.11
N GLU A 313 -8.82 0.56 -5.95
CA GLU A 313 -7.41 0.30 -6.22
C GLU A 313 -6.74 -0.54 -5.13
N GLY A 314 -6.45 -1.80 -5.43
CA GLY A 314 -5.71 -2.71 -4.55
C GLY A 314 -4.19 -2.58 -4.68
N ALA A 315 -3.68 -2.40 -5.90
CA ALA A 315 -2.27 -2.09 -6.16
C ALA A 315 -1.95 -0.61 -5.87
N ASN A 316 -0.68 -0.24 -5.85
CA ASN A 316 -0.26 1.16 -5.82
C ASN A 316 -0.18 1.71 -7.25
N GLY A 317 -0.80 2.86 -7.50
CA GLY A 317 -0.79 3.53 -8.79
C GLY A 317 -1.27 2.70 -9.99
N PRO A 318 -2.32 1.88 -9.88
CA PRO A 318 -2.75 1.02 -10.99
C PRO A 318 -3.42 1.82 -12.12
N THR A 319 -3.87 3.04 -11.84
CA THR A 319 -4.54 3.94 -12.79
C THR A 319 -3.68 5.18 -13.02
N THR A 320 -3.38 5.47 -14.28
CA THR A 320 -2.63 6.71 -14.63
C THR A 320 -3.49 7.96 -14.43
N PRO A 321 -2.89 9.15 -14.22
CA PRO A 321 -3.64 10.39 -14.03
C PRO A 321 -4.61 10.72 -15.18
N GLU A 322 -4.20 10.47 -16.42
CA GLU A 322 -5.05 10.70 -17.59
C GLU A 322 -6.24 9.72 -17.61
N ALA A 323 -6.01 8.46 -17.24
CA ALA A 323 -7.07 7.46 -17.16
C ALA A 323 -8.05 7.77 -16.01
N ASP A 324 -7.55 8.22 -14.87
CA ASP A 324 -8.37 8.64 -13.73
C ASP A 324 -9.37 9.74 -14.14
N LYS A 325 -8.87 10.77 -14.84
CA LYS A 325 -9.73 11.82 -15.38
C LYS A 325 -10.79 11.26 -16.33
N MET A 326 -10.42 10.38 -17.25
CA MET A 326 -11.36 9.74 -18.19
C MET A 326 -12.43 8.91 -17.48
N LEU A 327 -12.04 8.16 -16.44
CA LEU A 327 -12.99 7.36 -15.63
C LEU A 327 -13.98 8.27 -14.89
N ASN A 328 -13.49 9.36 -14.31
CA ASN A 328 -14.33 10.34 -13.62
C ASN A 328 -15.32 11.02 -14.58
N GLU A 329 -14.88 11.44 -15.78
CA GLU A 329 -15.75 12.00 -16.83
C GLU A 329 -16.84 11.01 -17.28
N LYS A 330 -16.59 9.71 -17.22
CA LYS A 330 -17.58 8.64 -17.48
C LYS A 330 -18.51 8.37 -16.30
N GLY A 331 -18.32 9.05 -15.17
CA GLY A 331 -19.10 8.80 -13.94
C GLY A 331 -18.73 7.49 -13.22
N ILE A 332 -17.57 6.91 -13.51
CA ILE A 332 -17.03 5.74 -12.79
C ILE A 332 -16.39 6.24 -11.50
N MET A 333 -16.86 5.73 -10.36
CA MET A 333 -16.27 6.08 -9.06
C MET A 333 -14.96 5.33 -8.85
N LEU A 334 -13.84 6.05 -8.82
CA LEU A 334 -12.54 5.48 -8.50
C LEU A 334 -12.21 5.75 -7.03
N VAL A 335 -12.01 4.68 -6.25
CA VAL A 335 -11.50 4.77 -4.88
C VAL A 335 -9.98 4.61 -4.92
N PRO A 336 -9.21 5.69 -4.62
CA PRO A 336 -7.78 5.71 -4.84
C PRO A 336 -7.01 4.82 -3.86
N ASP A 337 -5.84 4.37 -4.29
CA ASP A 337 -4.94 3.47 -3.58
C ASP A 337 -4.54 3.98 -2.18
N ILE A 338 -4.26 5.29 -2.03
CA ILE A 338 -3.90 5.88 -0.73
C ILE A 338 -5.01 5.77 0.32
N LEU A 339 -6.25 5.49 -0.09
CA LEU A 339 -7.38 5.16 0.77
C LEU A 339 -7.65 3.65 0.76
N ALA A 340 -7.91 3.06 -0.41
CA ALA A 340 -8.42 1.70 -0.53
C ALA A 340 -7.44 0.65 0.04
N ASN A 341 -6.14 0.71 -0.31
CA ASN A 341 -5.15 -0.27 0.14
C ASN A 341 -4.46 0.10 1.47
N SER A 342 -4.94 1.13 2.17
CA SER A 342 -4.37 1.59 3.44
C SER A 342 -4.66 0.67 4.64
N GLY A 343 -5.47 -0.37 4.46
CA GLY A 343 -5.69 -1.40 5.47
C GLY A 343 -4.40 -2.01 5.99
N GLY A 344 -3.42 -2.22 5.10
CA GLY A 344 -2.11 -2.77 5.48
C GLY A 344 -1.34 -1.89 6.46
N VAL A 345 -1.27 -0.58 6.25
CA VAL A 345 -0.60 0.33 7.20
C VAL A 345 -1.41 0.52 8.48
N THR A 346 -2.74 0.45 8.39
CA THR A 346 -3.64 0.49 9.56
C THR A 346 -3.42 -0.72 10.46
N ALA A 347 -3.34 -1.94 9.92
CA ALA A 347 -3.00 -3.12 10.69
C ALA A 347 -1.57 -3.06 11.26
N SER A 348 -0.62 -2.48 10.53
CA SER A 348 0.72 -2.23 11.05
C SER A 348 0.71 -1.27 12.24
N TYR A 349 -0.16 -0.26 12.24
CA TYR A 349 -0.37 0.61 13.40
C TYR A 349 -0.90 -0.20 14.61
N TYR A 350 -1.85 -1.10 14.40
CA TYR A 350 -2.36 -1.96 15.48
C TYR A 350 -1.31 -2.95 16.00
N GLU A 351 -0.46 -3.50 15.14
CA GLU A 351 0.68 -4.31 15.56
C GLU A 351 1.63 -3.52 16.47
N TRP A 352 1.95 -2.29 16.09
CA TRP A 352 2.80 -1.40 16.88
C TRP A 352 2.15 -1.07 18.24
N VAL A 353 0.84 -0.75 18.28
CA VAL A 353 0.11 -0.50 19.53
C VAL A 353 0.15 -1.71 20.44
N GLN A 354 -0.19 -2.90 19.94
CA GLN A 354 -0.15 -4.16 20.70
C GLN A 354 1.25 -4.43 21.28
N ASN A 355 2.31 -4.14 20.51
CA ASN A 355 3.68 -4.35 20.99
C ASN A 355 4.07 -3.31 22.08
N LEU A 356 3.62 -2.06 21.97
CA LEU A 356 3.85 -1.03 23.00
C LEU A 356 3.12 -1.34 24.31
N THR A 357 1.89 -1.85 24.23
CA THR A 357 1.06 -2.17 25.40
C THR A 357 1.24 -3.60 25.91
N ARG A 358 1.99 -4.44 25.17
CA ARG A 358 2.17 -5.88 25.45
C ARG A 358 0.86 -6.65 25.44
N GLU A 359 -0.10 -6.20 24.62
CA GLU A 359 -1.37 -6.88 24.38
C GLU A 359 -1.34 -7.73 23.11
N HIS A 360 -2.25 -8.70 23.03
CA HIS A 360 -2.54 -9.47 21.83
C HIS A 360 -4.04 -9.40 21.54
N TRP A 361 -4.38 -8.89 20.37
CA TRP A 361 -5.75 -8.81 19.91
C TRP A 361 -6.06 -9.96 18.96
N THR A 362 -7.28 -10.47 19.02
CA THR A 362 -7.75 -11.49 18.07
C THR A 362 -7.88 -10.91 16.66
N VAL A 363 -7.97 -11.78 15.67
CA VAL A 363 -8.18 -11.36 14.28
C VAL A 363 -9.47 -10.56 14.12
N GLU A 364 -10.52 -10.92 14.85
CA GLU A 364 -11.82 -10.24 14.85
C GLU A 364 -11.70 -8.81 15.39
N GLU A 365 -10.97 -8.62 16.51
CA GLU A 365 -10.72 -7.30 17.10
C GLU A 365 -9.92 -6.39 16.16
N VAL A 366 -8.88 -6.93 15.54
CA VAL A 366 -8.06 -6.20 14.56
C VAL A 366 -8.89 -5.81 13.35
N ASN A 367 -9.66 -6.75 12.79
CA ASN A 367 -10.48 -6.52 11.61
C ASN A 367 -11.60 -5.52 11.89
N GLN A 368 -12.27 -5.60 13.05
CA GLN A 368 -13.32 -4.64 13.43
C GLN A 368 -12.77 -3.22 13.60
N LYS A 369 -11.62 -3.08 14.26
CA LYS A 369 -10.94 -1.79 14.42
C LYS A 369 -10.50 -1.22 13.05
N LEU A 370 -9.98 -2.08 12.17
CA LEU A 370 -9.57 -1.72 10.82
C LEU A 370 -10.78 -1.26 10.00
N GLU A 371 -11.85 -2.03 9.97
CA GLU A 371 -13.07 -1.69 9.24
C GLU A 371 -13.62 -0.33 9.67
N ASN A 372 -13.76 -0.10 10.98
CA ASN A 372 -14.23 1.17 11.51
C ASN A 372 -13.36 2.35 11.06
N LYS A 373 -12.04 2.17 11.06
CA LYS A 373 -11.08 3.19 10.63
C LYS A 373 -11.20 3.48 9.12
N ILE A 374 -11.29 2.45 8.29
CA ILE A 374 -11.43 2.58 6.83
C ILE A 374 -12.78 3.21 6.45
N VAL A 375 -13.87 2.79 7.08
CA VAL A 375 -15.21 3.39 6.86
C VAL A 375 -15.19 4.88 7.18
N LYS A 376 -14.59 5.25 8.33
CA LYS A 376 -14.45 6.67 8.68
C LYS A 376 -13.63 7.43 7.64
N ALA A 377 -12.47 6.90 7.24
CA ALA A 377 -11.61 7.54 6.24
C ALA A 377 -12.31 7.67 4.89
N PHE A 378 -13.04 6.64 4.44
CA PHE A 378 -13.84 6.72 3.23
C PHE A 378 -14.87 7.85 3.29
N ASN A 379 -15.62 7.94 4.37
CA ASN A 379 -16.62 9.00 4.55
C ASN A 379 -15.99 10.39 4.59
N ASP A 380 -14.85 10.55 5.27
CA ASP A 380 -14.12 11.83 5.32
C ASP A 380 -13.70 12.26 3.90
N VAL A 381 -13.13 11.35 3.10
CA VAL A 381 -12.76 11.61 1.69
C VAL A 381 -14.00 11.92 0.84
N TYR A 382 -15.05 11.11 0.93
CA TYR A 382 -16.27 11.29 0.14
C TYR A 382 -16.98 12.61 0.45
N ASN A 383 -16.96 13.06 1.70
CA ASN A 383 -17.51 14.36 2.08
C ASN A 383 -16.73 15.52 1.43
N ILE A 384 -15.39 15.41 1.32
CA ILE A 384 -14.57 16.40 0.60
C ILE A 384 -14.89 16.34 -0.89
N THR A 385 -14.99 15.15 -1.49
CA THR A 385 -15.39 14.97 -2.90
C THR A 385 -16.66 15.74 -3.21
N LYS A 386 -17.68 15.62 -2.36
CA LYS A 386 -18.95 16.34 -2.54
C LYS A 386 -18.83 17.85 -2.33
N LYS A 387 -18.13 18.27 -1.28
CA LYS A 387 -18.01 19.68 -0.90
C LYS A 387 -17.21 20.48 -1.93
N GLU A 388 -16.14 19.88 -2.45
CA GLU A 388 -15.19 20.56 -3.34
C GLU A 388 -15.42 20.19 -4.83
N GLU A 389 -16.48 19.44 -5.13
CA GLU A 389 -16.83 18.97 -6.49
C GLU A 389 -15.62 18.37 -7.22
N SER A 390 -14.85 17.53 -6.50
CA SER A 390 -13.61 16.92 -6.97
C SER A 390 -13.71 15.40 -7.08
N ASP A 391 -12.78 14.77 -7.78
CA ASP A 391 -12.61 13.32 -7.76
C ASP A 391 -12.11 12.83 -6.39
N MET A 392 -12.27 11.53 -6.09
CA MET A 392 -11.88 10.95 -4.80
C MET A 392 -10.37 10.93 -4.57
N ARG A 393 -9.54 10.85 -5.62
CA ARG A 393 -8.07 10.90 -5.47
C ARG A 393 -7.62 12.28 -5.02
N THR A 394 -8.11 13.34 -5.69
CA THR A 394 -7.86 14.72 -5.28
C THR A 394 -8.36 14.97 -3.86
N ALA A 395 -9.57 14.52 -3.52
CA ALA A 395 -10.13 14.65 -2.18
C ALA A 395 -9.30 13.91 -1.11
N ALA A 396 -8.82 12.70 -1.39
CA ALA A 396 -7.95 11.96 -0.48
C ALA A 396 -6.61 12.67 -0.26
N LEU A 397 -6.01 13.21 -1.32
CA LEU A 397 -4.79 14.02 -1.23
C LEU A 397 -5.03 15.29 -0.41
N MET A 398 -6.14 16.01 -0.66
CA MET A 398 -6.51 17.18 0.14
C MET A 398 -6.66 16.83 1.62
N LEU A 399 -7.32 15.73 1.95
CA LEU A 399 -7.47 15.26 3.33
C LEU A 399 -6.11 14.97 3.98
N GLY A 400 -5.26 14.18 3.29
CA GLY A 400 -3.96 13.80 3.79
C GLY A 400 -3.03 15.00 3.99
N VAL A 401 -2.85 15.82 2.96
CA VAL A 401 -2.02 17.04 2.99
C VAL A 401 -2.57 18.04 4.02
N GLY A 402 -3.89 18.26 4.04
CA GLY A 402 -4.54 19.18 4.98
C GLY A 402 -4.29 18.82 6.44
N ARG A 403 -4.44 17.54 6.81
CA ARG A 403 -4.17 17.05 8.17
C ARG A 403 -2.70 17.22 8.59
N VAL A 404 -1.77 17.00 7.67
CA VAL A 404 -0.33 17.20 7.93
C VAL A 404 -0.02 18.67 8.08
N ALA A 405 -0.55 19.52 7.19
CA ALA A 405 -0.36 20.96 7.25
C ALA A 405 -0.95 21.58 8.53
N GLU A 406 -2.10 21.10 8.99
CA GLU A 406 -2.70 21.53 10.27
C GLU A 406 -1.80 21.17 11.46
N ALA A 407 -1.26 19.93 11.46
CA ALA A 407 -0.31 19.53 12.50
C ALA A 407 0.95 20.40 12.50
N ILE A 408 1.52 20.72 11.33
CA ILE A 408 2.68 21.62 11.21
C ILE A 408 2.34 23.01 11.77
N LYS A 409 1.18 23.59 11.40
CA LYS A 409 0.74 24.89 11.93
C LYS A 409 0.59 24.88 13.44
N THR A 410 0.01 23.80 13.99
CA THR A 410 -0.21 23.66 15.44
C THR A 410 1.10 23.53 16.21
N LEU A 411 2.06 22.77 15.69
CA LEU A 411 3.39 22.60 16.30
C LEU A 411 4.27 23.86 16.17
N GLY A 412 4.05 24.66 15.12
CA GLY A 412 4.92 25.77 14.77
C GLY A 412 6.26 25.32 14.18
N LEU A 413 7.11 26.29 13.92
CA LEU A 413 8.48 26.05 13.44
C LEU A 413 9.47 26.28 14.59
N TRP A 414 10.45 25.41 14.72
CA TRP A 414 11.54 25.50 15.69
C TRP A 414 12.87 25.78 14.97
N PRO A 415 13.72 26.66 15.51
CA PRO A 415 13.49 27.83 16.36
C PRO A 415 12.88 28.97 15.57
#